data_5de7a5d44856483816417a153397a801
#
_entry.id   5de7a5d44856483816417a153397a801
#
_cell.length_a   1.000
_cell.length_b   1.000
_cell.length_c   1.000
_cell.angle_alpha   90.00
_cell.angle_beta   90.00
_cell.angle_gamma   90.00
#
_symmetry.space_group_name_H-M   'P 1'
#
loop_
_entity.id
_entity.type
_entity.pdbx_description
1 polymer ?
#
loop_
_entity_poly.entity_id
_entity_poly.type
_entity_poly.pdbx_seq_one_letter_code
_entity_poly.pdbx_strand_id
1 'polypeptide(L)'
;TYHIEAYKDGNNKVATTASQTATTFAPTGEVEVYDNINGKYIAKGSADKPGGMKIGNLYFSYKMENIDKVVDEKTLKGWAIFESYSQTGLKDSWSTPRELAFYPNVKFEGIAFRYNKKTNKVVLSAHYEDGPGYTAAKIYLAQITPKGTVEVGTMERPLGHDSRDQSLFVDDDNTAYLLSATNTNSDINIYKLDESWTKPVSLVNTICKGEHRETPAIIKKDGEYYFFSSKASGWYPSQTMYTSTTDLAGEWTPIREIGNNTTFDAQFNRISKVGTTYGVWSYHWGAQRKYKTPDGNFPRISIAAFNKGYASMDYYR
;
A
#
# COMPACT_ATOMS: atom_id res chain seq x y z
N THR A 1 18.16 -21.38 -14.09
CA THR A 1 19.50 -21.69 -13.52
C THR A 1 20.39 -20.48 -13.72
N TYR A 2 21.04 -20.01 -12.70
CA TYR A 2 22.00 -18.92 -12.75
C TYR A 2 23.28 -19.29 -11.99
N HIS A 3 24.37 -18.65 -12.36
CA HIS A 3 25.65 -18.72 -11.63
C HIS A 3 26.28 -17.33 -11.62
N ILE A 4 27.11 -17.05 -10.66
CA ILE A 4 27.89 -15.84 -10.58
C ILE A 4 29.32 -16.14 -11.02
N GLU A 5 29.84 -15.32 -11.94
CA GLU A 5 31.21 -15.39 -12.38
C GLU A 5 31.97 -14.15 -11.89
N ALA A 6 33.10 -14.35 -11.28
CA ALA A 6 34.02 -13.27 -10.92
C ALA A 6 35.17 -13.20 -11.91
N TYR A 7 35.48 -12.00 -12.38
CA TYR A 7 36.57 -11.72 -13.32
C TYR A 7 37.57 -10.78 -12.67
N LYS A 8 38.84 -11.04 -12.91
CA LYS A 8 39.92 -10.14 -12.61
C LYS A 8 40.32 -9.46 -13.92
N ASP A 9 40.50 -8.14 -13.89
CA ASP A 9 40.93 -7.32 -15.02
C ASP A 9 40.06 -7.48 -16.29
N GLY A 10 38.74 -7.62 -16.09
CA GLY A 10 37.73 -7.60 -17.16
C GLY A 10 37.58 -8.88 -17.99
N ASN A 11 38.61 -9.69 -18.12
CA ASN A 11 38.60 -10.88 -19.00
C ASN A 11 39.10 -12.18 -18.35
N ASN A 12 39.76 -12.13 -17.22
CA ASN A 12 40.30 -13.33 -16.55
C ASN A 12 39.29 -13.82 -15.50
N LYS A 13 38.54 -14.85 -15.83
CA LYS A 13 37.63 -15.52 -14.92
C LYS A 13 38.38 -16.14 -13.76
N VAL A 14 38.11 -15.71 -12.54
CA VAL A 14 38.77 -16.17 -11.32
C VAL A 14 37.91 -17.06 -10.46
N ALA A 15 36.58 -16.98 -10.58
CA ALA A 15 35.66 -17.84 -9.85
C ALA A 15 34.33 -17.99 -10.58
N THR A 16 33.68 -19.11 -10.36
CA THR A 16 32.28 -19.35 -10.74
C THR A 16 31.60 -20.03 -9.56
N THR A 17 30.41 -19.53 -9.16
CA THR A 17 29.61 -20.25 -8.18
C THR A 17 29.05 -21.52 -8.81
N ALA A 18 28.75 -22.53 -8.00
CA ALA A 18 27.93 -23.64 -8.44
C ALA A 18 26.61 -23.13 -9.00
N SER A 19 26.14 -23.74 -10.10
CA SER A 19 24.83 -23.36 -10.68
C SER A 19 23.75 -23.54 -9.63
N GLN A 20 22.97 -22.47 -9.44
CA GLN A 20 21.78 -22.48 -8.59
C GLN A 20 20.53 -22.49 -9.49
N THR A 21 19.57 -23.30 -9.15
CA THR A 21 18.27 -23.28 -9.82
C THR A 21 17.34 -22.42 -9.00
N ALA A 22 16.99 -21.24 -9.51
CA ALA A 22 15.85 -20.49 -9.01
C ALA A 22 14.60 -21.09 -9.67
N THR A 23 13.72 -21.65 -8.88
CA THR A 23 12.38 -21.96 -9.35
C THR A 23 11.66 -20.61 -9.45
N THR A 24 11.37 -20.15 -10.66
CA THR A 24 10.46 -19.03 -10.88
C THR A 24 9.11 -19.49 -10.37
N PHE A 25 8.71 -19.01 -9.22
CA PHE A 25 7.35 -19.17 -8.77
C PHE A 25 6.48 -18.31 -9.68
N ALA A 26 5.83 -18.92 -10.67
CA ALA A 26 4.61 -18.35 -11.19
C ALA A 26 3.72 -18.12 -9.96
N PRO A 27 3.13 -16.92 -9.75
CA PRO A 27 2.23 -16.72 -8.63
C PRO A 27 1.10 -17.72 -8.76
N THR A 28 1.18 -18.80 -7.97
CA THR A 28 0.08 -19.74 -7.83
C THR A 28 -0.99 -19.04 -7.05
N GLY A 29 -1.76 -18.27 -7.74
CA GLY A 29 -3.18 -18.19 -7.66
C GLY A 29 -3.91 -17.74 -6.42
N GLU A 30 -3.31 -17.19 -5.38
CA GLU A 30 -4.03 -16.50 -4.29
C GLU A 30 -3.45 -15.11 -4.06
N VAL A 31 -3.69 -14.22 -5.02
CA VAL A 31 -3.37 -12.81 -4.90
C VAL A 31 -4.65 -12.06 -4.60
N GLU A 32 -4.89 -11.71 -3.34
CA GLU A 32 -5.76 -10.59 -3.04
C GLU A 32 -5.04 -9.32 -3.52
N VAL A 33 -5.26 -8.95 -4.75
CA VAL A 33 -4.65 -7.75 -5.34
C VAL A 33 -5.50 -6.56 -4.98
N TYR A 34 -5.18 -5.90 -3.88
CA TYR A 34 -5.66 -4.56 -3.56
C TYR A 34 -4.79 -3.51 -4.23
N ASP A 35 -5.38 -2.68 -5.07
CA ASP A 35 -4.79 -1.40 -5.42
C ASP A 35 -5.07 -0.40 -4.28
N ASN A 36 -4.08 -0.16 -3.43
CA ASN A 36 -4.22 0.73 -2.28
C ASN A 36 -4.22 2.21 -2.66
N ILE A 37 -3.78 2.58 -3.87
CA ILE A 37 -3.65 4.00 -4.24
C ILE A 37 -4.96 4.57 -4.78
N ASN A 38 -5.72 3.80 -5.53
CA ASN A 38 -6.93 4.30 -6.17
C ASN A 38 -8.21 3.66 -5.65
N GLY A 39 -8.15 2.83 -4.64
CA GLY A 39 -9.31 2.07 -4.16
C GLY A 39 -9.87 1.12 -5.23
N LYS A 40 -9.14 0.89 -6.32
CA LYS A 40 -9.57 0.02 -7.40
C LYS A 40 -9.23 -1.41 -7.07
N TYR A 41 -10.21 -2.27 -7.11
CA TYR A 41 -9.99 -3.69 -7.31
C TYR A 41 -9.36 -3.90 -8.69
N ILE A 42 -8.16 -4.44 -8.73
CA ILE A 42 -7.53 -4.85 -9.99
C ILE A 42 -8.23 -6.08 -10.54
N ALA A 43 -8.87 -6.88 -9.66
CA ALA A 43 -9.77 -7.95 -10.08
C ALA A 43 -10.89 -8.16 -9.08
N LYS A 44 -12.13 -8.12 -9.52
CA LYS A 44 -13.31 -8.55 -8.77
C LYS A 44 -13.48 -10.08 -8.77
N GLY A 45 -12.39 -10.82 -8.68
CA GLY A 45 -12.32 -12.25 -8.89
C GLY A 45 -12.03 -12.65 -10.34
N SER A 46 -11.34 -13.76 -10.50
CA SER A 46 -11.17 -14.42 -11.81
C SER A 46 -12.34 -15.36 -12.08
N ALA A 47 -12.41 -15.93 -13.29
CA ALA A 47 -13.43 -16.92 -13.62
C ALA A 47 -13.41 -18.14 -12.66
N ASP A 48 -12.24 -18.47 -12.16
CA ASP A 48 -11.91 -19.67 -11.39
C ASP A 48 -11.60 -19.41 -9.92
N LYS A 49 -11.33 -18.14 -9.51
CA LYS A 49 -10.90 -17.81 -8.16
C LYS A 49 -11.69 -16.64 -7.58
N PRO A 50 -12.15 -16.78 -6.32
CA PRO A 50 -12.82 -15.69 -5.64
C PRO A 50 -11.88 -14.48 -5.48
N GLY A 51 -12.42 -13.27 -5.68
CA GLY A 51 -11.78 -12.00 -5.34
C GLY A 51 -12.52 -11.30 -4.21
N GLY A 52 -12.00 -10.17 -3.77
CA GLY A 52 -12.59 -9.39 -2.71
C GLY A 52 -12.30 -9.90 -1.29
N MET A 53 -12.86 -9.19 -0.31
CA MET A 53 -12.76 -9.56 1.11
C MET A 53 -13.87 -10.55 1.49
N LYS A 54 -13.50 -11.72 1.99
CA LYS A 54 -14.50 -12.65 2.55
C LYS A 54 -14.87 -12.22 3.96
N ILE A 55 -16.14 -11.91 4.17
CA ILE A 55 -16.70 -11.52 5.47
C ILE A 55 -17.94 -12.38 5.70
N GLY A 56 -17.87 -13.27 6.66
CA GLY A 56 -18.91 -14.29 6.85
C GLY A 56 -19.05 -15.19 5.61
N ASN A 57 -20.25 -15.26 5.08
CA ASN A 57 -20.57 -16.09 3.90
C ASN A 57 -20.55 -15.33 2.57
N LEU A 58 -20.14 -14.06 2.59
CA LEU A 58 -20.12 -13.19 1.41
C LEU A 58 -18.72 -12.65 1.14
N TYR A 59 -18.52 -12.29 -0.10
CA TYR A 59 -17.36 -11.54 -0.57
C TYR A 59 -17.77 -10.09 -0.81
N PHE A 60 -16.96 -9.14 -0.35
CA PHE A 60 -17.17 -7.70 -0.49
C PHE A 60 -16.06 -7.05 -1.31
N SER A 61 -16.44 -6.07 -2.11
CA SER A 61 -15.54 -5.23 -2.88
C SER A 61 -15.87 -3.77 -2.60
N TYR A 62 -14.88 -3.03 -2.16
CA TYR A 62 -14.99 -1.59 -1.90
C TYR A 62 -14.12 -0.82 -2.88
N LYS A 63 -14.58 0.35 -3.29
CA LYS A 63 -13.82 1.31 -4.08
C LYS A 63 -14.19 2.72 -3.66
N MET A 64 -13.27 3.64 -3.86
CA MET A 64 -13.51 5.06 -3.75
C MET A 64 -13.04 5.72 -5.04
N GLU A 65 -13.92 6.44 -5.70
CA GLU A 65 -13.68 7.00 -7.04
C GLU A 65 -14.06 8.47 -7.09
N ASN A 66 -13.29 9.24 -7.87
CA ASN A 66 -13.65 10.63 -8.19
C ASN A 66 -14.70 10.59 -9.30
N ILE A 67 -15.85 11.21 -9.06
CA ILE A 67 -17.00 11.22 -9.96
C ILE A 67 -17.60 12.62 -10.06
N ASP A 68 -18.34 12.87 -11.13
CA ASP A 68 -19.26 13.97 -11.25
C ASP A 68 -20.66 13.48 -10.82
N LYS A 69 -21.32 14.22 -9.93
CA LYS A 69 -22.64 13.86 -9.39
C LYS A 69 -23.56 15.06 -9.39
N VAL A 70 -24.80 14.87 -9.82
CA VAL A 70 -25.84 15.89 -9.72
C VAL A 70 -26.43 15.85 -8.30
N VAL A 71 -26.32 16.96 -7.60
CA VAL A 71 -26.89 17.19 -6.27
C VAL A 71 -27.59 18.57 -6.31
N ASP A 72 -28.87 18.61 -5.99
CA ASP A 72 -29.68 19.84 -6.02
C ASP A 72 -29.52 20.63 -7.33
N GLU A 73 -29.70 19.95 -8.46
CA GLU A 73 -29.59 20.47 -9.83
C GLU A 73 -28.18 20.98 -10.24
N LYS A 74 -27.18 20.81 -9.39
CA LYS A 74 -25.79 21.21 -9.66
C LYS A 74 -24.91 19.97 -9.86
N THR A 75 -24.06 20.00 -10.87
CA THR A 75 -23.02 18.97 -11.03
C THR A 75 -21.85 19.31 -10.12
N LEU A 76 -21.60 18.43 -9.15
CA LEU A 76 -20.48 18.53 -8.21
C LEU A 76 -19.46 17.43 -8.53
N LYS A 77 -18.20 17.81 -8.59
CA LYS A 77 -17.08 16.86 -8.64
C LYS A 77 -16.69 16.45 -7.23
N GLY A 78 -16.53 15.16 -6.99
CA GLY A 78 -16.19 14.67 -5.65
C GLY A 78 -15.84 13.20 -5.64
N TRP A 79 -15.63 12.68 -4.46
CA TRP A 79 -15.26 11.29 -4.24
C TRP A 79 -16.42 10.51 -3.63
N ALA A 80 -16.75 9.38 -4.23
CA ALA A 80 -17.79 8.49 -3.75
C ALA A 80 -17.20 7.13 -3.31
N ILE A 81 -17.73 6.62 -2.21
CA ILE A 81 -17.42 5.28 -1.71
C ILE A 81 -18.50 4.34 -2.21
N PHE A 82 -18.08 3.22 -2.80
CA PHE A 82 -18.97 2.18 -3.32
C PHE A 82 -18.67 0.84 -2.67
N GLU A 83 -19.73 0.06 -2.50
CA GLU A 83 -19.70 -1.34 -2.07
C GLU A 83 -20.34 -2.23 -3.14
N SER A 84 -19.74 -3.37 -3.41
CA SER A 84 -20.37 -4.49 -4.11
C SER A 84 -20.17 -5.75 -3.29
N TYR A 85 -21.08 -6.70 -3.41
CA TYR A 85 -20.95 -7.99 -2.74
C TYR A 85 -21.27 -9.16 -3.69
N SER A 86 -20.80 -10.34 -3.33
CA SER A 86 -20.98 -11.57 -4.08
C SER A 86 -21.10 -12.76 -3.14
N GLN A 87 -21.83 -13.79 -3.55
CA GLN A 87 -21.86 -15.07 -2.83
C GLN A 87 -20.63 -15.92 -3.11
N THR A 88 -20.07 -15.82 -4.31
CA THR A 88 -18.97 -16.67 -4.77
C THR A 88 -17.63 -15.93 -4.91
N GLY A 89 -17.67 -14.61 -5.01
CA GLY A 89 -16.48 -13.78 -5.30
C GLY A 89 -15.97 -13.88 -6.74
N LEU A 90 -16.59 -14.71 -7.60
CA LEU A 90 -16.18 -14.88 -9.01
C LEU A 90 -16.47 -13.63 -9.84
N LYS A 91 -15.74 -13.48 -10.97
CA LYS A 91 -15.73 -12.28 -11.80
C LYS A 91 -17.13 -11.72 -12.12
N ASP A 92 -18.07 -12.58 -12.51
CA ASP A 92 -19.39 -12.17 -13.02
C ASP A 92 -20.50 -12.30 -11.95
N SER A 93 -20.14 -12.47 -10.67
CA SER A 93 -21.09 -12.74 -9.57
C SER A 93 -21.35 -11.54 -8.66
N TRP A 94 -20.84 -10.37 -9.00
CA TRP A 94 -20.89 -9.18 -8.16
C TRP A 94 -22.20 -8.39 -8.34
N SER A 95 -22.75 -7.92 -7.24
CA SER A 95 -23.87 -6.99 -7.26
C SER A 95 -23.51 -5.67 -7.96
N THR A 96 -24.53 -4.95 -8.42
CA THR A 96 -24.35 -3.55 -8.81
C THR A 96 -23.72 -2.77 -7.65
N PRO A 97 -22.71 -1.91 -7.91
CA PRO A 97 -22.11 -1.08 -6.88
C PRO A 97 -23.14 -0.16 -6.22
N ARG A 98 -23.22 -0.19 -4.89
CA ARG A 98 -24.04 0.68 -4.07
C ARG A 98 -23.18 1.82 -3.54
N GLU A 99 -23.59 3.06 -3.77
CA GLU A 99 -22.95 4.23 -3.18
C GLU A 99 -23.25 4.27 -1.67
N LEU A 100 -22.19 4.49 -0.88
CA LEU A 100 -22.27 4.58 0.58
C LEU A 100 -22.16 6.01 1.09
N ALA A 101 -21.32 6.81 0.43
CA ALA A 101 -21.08 8.21 0.79
C ALA A 101 -20.53 8.97 -0.43
N PHE A 102 -20.74 10.30 -0.45
CA PHE A 102 -20.18 11.22 -1.44
C PHE A 102 -19.61 12.46 -0.74
N TYR A 103 -18.40 12.85 -1.11
CA TYR A 103 -17.66 13.98 -0.56
C TYR A 103 -17.32 14.94 -1.70
N PRO A 104 -18.08 16.06 -1.84
CA PRO A 104 -17.87 17.03 -2.91
C PRO A 104 -16.66 17.93 -2.63
N ASN A 105 -15.98 18.35 -3.70
CA ASN A 105 -14.92 19.37 -3.69
C ASN A 105 -13.73 19.09 -2.76
N VAL A 106 -13.44 17.81 -2.51
CA VAL A 106 -12.32 17.36 -1.70
C VAL A 106 -11.38 16.47 -2.52
N LYS A 107 -10.23 16.12 -1.95
CA LYS A 107 -9.26 15.22 -2.56
C LYS A 107 -8.90 14.10 -1.59
N PHE A 108 -8.83 12.89 -2.12
CA PHE A 108 -8.34 11.71 -1.42
C PHE A 108 -7.21 11.06 -2.21
N GLU A 109 -6.19 10.61 -1.48
CA GLU A 109 -5.05 9.86 -2.03
C GLU A 109 -4.69 8.70 -1.10
N GLY A 110 -3.94 7.72 -1.61
CA GLY A 110 -3.48 6.58 -0.82
C GLY A 110 -4.62 5.75 -0.21
N ILE A 111 -5.74 5.61 -0.94
CA ILE A 111 -6.96 4.97 -0.45
C ILE A 111 -6.72 3.47 -0.23
N ALA A 112 -7.06 2.99 0.97
CA ALA A 112 -6.96 1.58 1.32
C ALA A 112 -8.16 1.10 2.16
N PHE A 113 -8.55 -0.14 1.91
CA PHE A 113 -9.59 -0.83 2.67
C PHE A 113 -8.97 -2.03 3.39
N ARG A 114 -9.29 -2.22 4.68
CA ARG A 114 -8.82 -3.32 5.51
C ARG A 114 -9.95 -3.89 6.35
N TYR A 115 -10.03 -5.20 6.44
CA TYR A 115 -11.02 -5.84 7.28
C TYR A 115 -10.51 -5.98 8.71
N ASN A 116 -11.22 -5.36 9.65
CA ASN A 116 -11.00 -5.53 11.08
C ASN A 116 -11.86 -6.70 11.57
N LYS A 117 -11.21 -7.85 11.80
CA LYS A 117 -11.87 -9.07 12.25
C LYS A 117 -12.52 -8.93 13.63
N LYS A 118 -11.98 -8.06 14.49
CA LYS A 118 -12.47 -7.87 15.85
C LYS A 118 -13.80 -7.13 15.87
N THR A 119 -13.96 -6.10 15.04
CA THR A 119 -15.20 -5.32 14.95
C THR A 119 -16.15 -5.82 13.87
N ASN A 120 -15.71 -6.75 13.03
CA ASN A 120 -16.42 -7.24 11.85
C ASN A 120 -16.81 -6.13 10.86
N LYS A 121 -15.98 -5.07 10.77
CA LYS A 121 -16.17 -3.93 9.89
C LYS A 121 -14.96 -3.78 8.97
N VAL A 122 -15.17 -3.07 7.85
CA VAL A 122 -14.06 -2.69 6.96
C VAL A 122 -13.61 -1.29 7.33
N VAL A 123 -12.31 -1.08 7.46
CA VAL A 123 -11.73 0.23 7.71
C VAL A 123 -11.20 0.80 6.40
N LEU A 124 -11.61 1.99 6.09
CA LEU A 124 -11.10 2.83 5.03
C LEU A 124 -10.09 3.82 5.61
N SER A 125 -8.90 3.87 5.04
CA SER A 125 -7.89 4.90 5.31
C SER A 125 -7.53 5.65 4.04
N ALA A 126 -7.31 6.96 4.14
CA ALA A 126 -6.86 7.79 3.03
C ALA A 126 -6.21 9.09 3.54
N HIS A 127 -5.31 9.67 2.74
CA HIS A 127 -4.92 11.06 2.86
C HIS A 127 -6.07 11.94 2.37
N TYR A 128 -6.40 12.98 3.13
CA TYR A 128 -7.53 13.86 2.86
C TYR A 128 -7.09 15.33 2.76
N GLU A 129 -7.60 16.01 1.73
CA GLU A 129 -7.43 17.45 1.54
C GLU A 129 -8.78 18.15 1.35
N ASP A 130 -8.93 19.34 1.96
CA ASP A 130 -10.16 20.14 1.90
C ASP A 130 -10.39 20.82 0.52
N GLY A 131 -9.43 20.66 -0.41
CA GLY A 131 -9.45 21.27 -1.73
C GLY A 131 -8.30 20.77 -2.62
N PRO A 132 -7.96 21.48 -3.68
CA PRO A 132 -7.00 21.01 -4.68
C PRO A 132 -5.54 21.00 -4.20
N GLY A 133 -5.21 21.71 -3.13
CA GLY A 133 -3.87 21.80 -2.56
C GLY A 133 -3.51 20.63 -1.64
N TYR A 134 -2.39 20.80 -0.94
CA TYR A 134 -1.87 19.86 0.06
C TYR A 134 -1.63 20.54 1.41
N THR A 135 -2.53 21.44 1.80
CA THR A 135 -2.38 22.27 3.00
C THR A 135 -3.15 21.76 4.19
N ALA A 136 -4.25 21.05 3.99
CA ALA A 136 -5.01 20.43 5.06
C ALA A 136 -4.19 19.29 5.68
N ALA A 137 -3.60 18.43 4.86
CA ALA A 137 -2.71 17.34 5.24
C ALA A 137 -3.30 16.53 6.39
N LYS A 138 -4.51 16.01 6.17
CA LYS A 138 -5.31 15.26 7.15
C LYS A 138 -5.35 13.78 6.80
N ILE A 139 -5.64 12.96 7.79
CA ILE A 139 -6.01 11.56 7.60
C ILE A 139 -7.54 11.41 7.58
N TYR A 140 -8.03 10.53 6.75
CA TYR A 140 -9.39 10.04 6.80
C TYR A 140 -9.38 8.58 7.22
N LEU A 141 -10.01 8.28 8.37
CA LEU A 141 -10.24 6.92 8.87
C LEU A 141 -11.72 6.74 9.12
N ALA A 142 -12.31 5.73 8.50
CA ALA A 142 -13.73 5.44 8.66
C ALA A 142 -13.98 3.94 8.74
N GLN A 143 -15.01 3.54 9.48
CA GLN A 143 -15.53 2.18 9.45
C GLN A 143 -16.68 2.05 8.46
N ILE A 144 -16.73 0.93 7.76
CA ILE A 144 -17.84 0.55 6.87
C ILE A 144 -18.44 -0.75 7.43
N THR A 145 -19.70 -0.69 7.80
CA THR A 145 -20.47 -1.91 8.12
C THR A 145 -20.86 -2.58 6.81
N PRO A 146 -20.48 -3.85 6.55
CA PRO A 146 -20.87 -4.56 5.35
C PRO A 146 -22.40 -4.52 5.15
N LYS A 147 -22.85 -4.10 3.97
CA LYS A 147 -24.25 -3.78 3.62
C LYS A 147 -24.90 -2.66 4.45
N GLY A 148 -24.12 -1.97 5.27
CA GLY A 148 -24.58 -0.88 6.14
C GLY A 148 -24.11 0.50 5.68
N THR A 149 -23.56 1.23 6.60
CA THR A 149 -23.17 2.64 6.48
C THR A 149 -21.70 2.88 6.71
N VAL A 150 -21.25 4.08 6.36
CA VAL A 150 -19.92 4.61 6.68
C VAL A 150 -20.02 5.43 7.96
N GLU A 151 -19.15 5.13 8.92
CA GLU A 151 -18.96 5.92 10.15
C GLU A 151 -17.55 6.52 10.13
N VAL A 152 -17.46 7.84 10.06
CA VAL A 152 -16.17 8.55 10.12
C VAL A 152 -15.68 8.59 11.56
N GLY A 153 -14.48 8.06 11.81
CA GLY A 153 -13.82 8.11 13.11
C GLY A 153 -12.86 9.29 13.24
N THR A 154 -12.05 9.53 12.19
CA THR A 154 -11.08 10.63 12.15
C THR A 154 -11.04 11.25 10.76
N MET A 155 -11.15 12.58 10.68
CA MET A 155 -10.95 13.37 9.47
C MET A 155 -10.18 14.66 9.84
N GLU A 156 -9.00 14.47 10.41
CA GLU A 156 -8.17 15.56 10.95
C GLU A 156 -6.68 15.18 10.88
N ARG A 157 -5.83 16.06 11.34
CA ARG A 157 -4.40 15.78 11.51
C ARG A 157 -4.20 14.81 12.69
N PRO A 158 -3.57 13.63 12.48
CA PRO A 158 -3.40 12.64 13.53
C PRO A 158 -2.55 13.22 14.69
N LEU A 159 -3.17 13.36 15.86
CA LEU A 159 -2.59 13.98 17.05
C LEU A 159 -1.96 15.37 16.78
N GLY A 160 -2.54 16.12 15.81
CA GLY A 160 -2.09 17.47 15.46
C GLY A 160 -0.98 17.55 14.41
N HIS A 161 -0.37 16.43 14.00
CA HIS A 161 0.67 16.41 12.97
C HIS A 161 0.06 16.37 11.56
N ASP A 162 0.70 17.00 10.59
CA ASP A 162 0.32 16.84 9.19
C ASP A 162 0.48 15.39 8.74
N SER A 163 -0.38 14.94 7.83
CA SER A 163 -0.39 13.59 7.29
C SER A 163 -0.56 13.63 5.78
N ARG A 164 0.38 13.03 5.07
CA ARG A 164 0.34 12.88 3.63
C ARG A 164 0.24 11.42 3.25
N ASP A 165 1.20 10.87 2.52
CA ASP A 165 1.20 9.43 2.23
C ASP A 165 1.07 8.62 3.50
N GLN A 166 0.14 7.67 3.49
CA GLN A 166 -0.19 6.88 4.67
C GLN A 166 -0.50 5.43 4.31
N SER A 167 -0.36 4.56 5.28
CA SER A 167 -0.86 3.19 5.19
C SER A 167 -1.19 2.63 6.58
N LEU A 168 -1.94 1.54 6.60
CA LEU A 168 -2.21 0.78 7.82
C LEU A 168 -1.35 -0.48 7.85
N PHE A 169 -0.66 -0.68 8.95
CA PHE A 169 -0.06 -1.95 9.33
C PHE A 169 -0.90 -2.60 10.43
N VAL A 170 -1.23 -3.88 10.29
CA VAL A 170 -1.95 -4.66 11.30
C VAL A 170 -1.01 -5.74 11.78
N ASP A 171 -0.71 -5.74 13.08
CA ASP A 171 0.14 -6.74 13.71
C ASP A 171 -0.61 -8.06 13.98
N ASP A 172 0.11 -9.09 14.38
CA ASP A 172 -0.40 -10.45 14.60
C ASP A 172 -1.50 -10.51 15.67
N ASP A 173 -1.47 -9.59 16.65
CA ASP A 173 -2.46 -9.46 17.73
C ASP A 173 -3.70 -8.62 17.33
N ASN A 174 -3.81 -8.25 16.05
CA ASN A 174 -4.85 -7.36 15.51
C ASN A 174 -4.72 -5.89 15.97
N THR A 175 -3.61 -5.48 16.58
CA THR A 175 -3.33 -4.06 16.81
C THR A 175 -2.99 -3.41 15.49
N ALA A 176 -3.65 -2.29 15.18
CA ALA A 176 -3.36 -1.53 13.96
C ALA A 176 -2.52 -0.29 14.26
N TYR A 177 -1.66 0.00 13.30
CA TYR A 177 -0.81 1.18 13.29
C TYR A 177 -1.01 1.97 12.00
N LEU A 178 -1.16 3.28 12.14
CA LEU A 178 -1.12 4.21 11.03
C LEU A 178 0.33 4.64 10.82
N LEU A 179 0.83 4.43 9.61
CA LEU A 179 2.11 4.95 9.16
C LEU A 179 1.81 6.20 8.34
N SER A 180 2.45 7.30 8.61
CA SER A 180 2.14 8.57 7.97
C SER A 180 3.38 9.40 7.70
N ALA A 181 3.57 9.80 6.45
CA ALA A 181 4.54 10.84 6.09
C ALA A 181 4.05 12.17 6.68
N THR A 182 4.93 12.83 7.39
CA THR A 182 4.65 14.05 8.16
C THR A 182 5.76 15.07 7.99
N ASN A 183 5.60 16.24 8.59
CA ASN A 183 6.56 17.35 8.51
C ASN A 183 6.93 17.65 7.04
N THR A 184 5.89 17.76 6.19
CA THR A 184 6.03 17.96 4.73
C THR A 184 6.88 16.85 4.07
N ASN A 185 6.57 15.58 4.37
CA ASN A 185 7.27 14.36 3.94
C ASN A 185 8.72 14.24 4.45
N SER A 186 9.13 15.04 5.44
CA SER A 186 10.47 14.93 6.01
C SER A 186 10.64 13.67 6.84
N ASP A 187 9.61 13.31 7.58
CA ASP A 187 9.64 12.29 8.61
C ASP A 187 8.50 11.28 8.42
N ILE A 188 8.59 10.13 9.09
CA ILE A 188 7.50 9.15 9.14
C ILE A 188 7.07 8.93 10.58
N ASN A 189 5.81 9.19 10.88
CA ASN A 189 5.19 8.89 12.16
C ASN A 189 4.50 7.52 12.15
N ILE A 190 4.64 6.79 13.25
CA ILE A 190 3.93 5.53 13.52
C ILE A 190 2.98 5.79 14.67
N TYR A 191 1.67 5.73 14.42
CA TYR A 191 0.64 5.91 15.42
C TYR A 191 -0.04 4.58 15.74
N LYS A 192 -0.24 4.29 17.00
CA LYS A 192 -1.15 3.21 17.42
C LYS A 192 -2.57 3.69 17.27
N LEU A 193 -3.44 2.84 16.73
CA LEU A 193 -4.87 3.08 16.59
C LEU A 193 -5.65 2.43 17.73
N ASP A 194 -6.86 2.91 17.95
CA ASP A 194 -7.85 2.27 18.84
C ASP A 194 -8.32 0.91 18.29
N GLU A 195 -9.14 0.20 19.03
CA GLU A 195 -9.66 -1.10 18.61
C GLU A 195 -10.51 -1.06 17.33
N SER A 196 -11.11 0.09 17.04
CA SER A 196 -11.89 0.31 15.83
C SER A 196 -11.01 0.56 14.59
N TRP A 197 -9.73 0.86 14.78
CA TRP A 197 -8.76 1.32 13.78
C TRP A 197 -9.11 2.65 13.14
N THR A 198 -9.91 3.47 13.83
CA THR A 198 -10.36 4.74 13.28
C THR A 198 -9.89 5.97 14.04
N LYS A 199 -9.17 5.78 15.16
CA LYS A 199 -8.63 6.89 15.98
C LYS A 199 -7.18 6.64 16.34
N PRO A 200 -6.25 7.54 15.97
CA PRO A 200 -4.90 7.56 16.53
C PRO A 200 -4.96 7.83 18.04
N VAL A 201 -4.41 6.92 18.85
CA VAL A 201 -4.44 7.02 20.32
C VAL A 201 -3.07 7.41 20.92
N SER A 202 -1.99 7.07 20.24
CA SER A 202 -0.64 7.49 20.64
C SER A 202 0.32 7.51 19.46
N LEU A 203 1.29 8.42 19.53
CA LEU A 203 2.47 8.39 18.67
C LEU A 203 3.44 7.37 19.28
N VAL A 204 3.73 6.31 18.51
CA VAL A 204 4.63 5.22 18.94
C VAL A 204 6.07 5.59 18.66
N ASN A 205 6.33 6.11 17.46
CA ASN A 205 7.68 6.50 17.03
C ASN A 205 7.63 7.50 15.87
N THR A 206 8.73 8.21 15.68
CA THR A 206 9.02 9.01 14.49
C THR A 206 10.33 8.51 13.90
N ILE A 207 10.27 7.90 12.73
CA ILE A 207 11.41 7.30 12.03
C ILE A 207 11.75 8.05 10.75
N CYS A 208 12.87 7.72 10.11
CA CYS A 208 13.34 8.33 8.86
C CYS A 208 13.36 9.86 8.92
N LYS A 209 13.78 10.44 10.05
CA LYS A 209 13.78 11.88 10.28
C LYS A 209 14.71 12.59 9.29
N GLY A 210 14.16 13.55 8.54
CA GLY A 210 14.91 14.31 7.53
C GLY A 210 15.20 13.54 6.23
N GLU A 211 14.70 12.30 6.09
CA GLU A 211 15.01 11.45 4.93
C GLU A 211 14.09 11.71 3.72
N HIS A 212 13.04 12.49 3.88
CA HIS A 212 12.07 12.83 2.83
C HIS A 212 11.52 11.58 2.14
N ARG A 213 10.77 10.76 2.92
CA ARG A 213 10.23 9.48 2.46
C ARG A 213 8.71 9.52 2.28
N GLU A 214 8.23 8.80 1.27
CA GLU A 214 6.82 8.64 0.90
C GLU A 214 6.44 7.15 0.86
N THR A 215 5.14 6.88 0.69
CA THR A 215 4.59 5.52 0.54
C THR A 215 5.02 4.56 1.66
N PRO A 216 4.80 4.91 2.94
CA PRO A 216 5.24 4.09 4.06
C PRO A 216 4.54 2.73 4.06
N ALA A 217 5.29 1.66 4.28
CA ALA A 217 4.73 0.31 4.44
C ALA A 217 5.54 -0.51 5.45
N ILE A 218 4.87 -1.28 6.30
CA ILE A 218 5.51 -2.24 7.20
C ILE A 218 5.00 -3.65 6.91
N ILE A 219 5.90 -4.60 6.97
CA ILE A 219 5.57 -6.02 7.13
C ILE A 219 6.30 -6.56 8.36
N LYS A 220 5.75 -7.64 8.93
CA LYS A 220 6.40 -8.42 9.98
C LYS A 220 6.78 -9.79 9.44
N LYS A 221 8.01 -10.20 9.66
CA LYS A 221 8.55 -11.48 9.23
C LYS A 221 9.49 -12.04 10.30
N ASP A 222 9.18 -13.24 10.81
CA ASP A 222 9.99 -13.94 11.80
C ASP A 222 10.29 -13.10 13.07
N GLY A 223 9.29 -12.34 13.55
CA GLY A 223 9.38 -11.48 14.74
C GLY A 223 10.02 -10.11 14.48
N GLU A 224 10.41 -9.80 13.27
CA GLU A 224 11.06 -8.57 12.87
C GLU A 224 10.16 -7.72 11.98
N TYR A 225 10.12 -6.41 12.22
CA TYR A 225 9.41 -5.43 11.42
C TYR A 225 10.36 -4.84 10.38
N TYR A 226 9.92 -4.80 9.14
CA TYR A 226 10.61 -4.18 8.02
C TYR A 226 9.77 -3.03 7.49
N PHE A 227 10.29 -1.83 7.58
CA PHE A 227 9.68 -0.63 7.01
C PHE A 227 10.27 -0.34 5.64
N PHE A 228 9.41 -0.06 4.66
CA PHE A 228 9.76 0.31 3.29
C PHE A 228 9.18 1.65 2.93
N SER A 229 9.87 2.39 2.06
CA SER A 229 9.40 3.68 1.56
C SER A 229 10.09 4.05 0.26
N SER A 230 9.46 4.91 -0.54
CA SER A 230 10.10 5.61 -1.64
C SER A 230 10.70 6.94 -1.18
N LYS A 231 11.56 7.56 -1.99
CA LYS A 231 11.94 8.95 -1.80
C LYS A 231 10.79 9.87 -2.23
N ALA A 232 10.61 11.00 -1.56
CA ALA A 232 9.66 12.04 -1.96
C ALA A 232 10.15 12.72 -3.26
N SER A 233 9.84 12.13 -4.38
CA SER A 233 10.26 12.53 -5.72
C SER A 233 9.10 12.94 -6.64
N GLY A 234 7.89 13.12 -6.07
CA GLY A 234 6.67 13.28 -6.84
C GLY A 234 6.36 12.01 -7.64
N TRP A 235 6.02 12.16 -8.92
CA TRP A 235 5.68 11.03 -9.80
C TRP A 235 6.87 10.56 -10.66
N TYR A 236 8.09 10.64 -10.13
CA TYR A 236 9.31 10.16 -10.77
C TYR A 236 9.79 8.85 -10.17
N PRO A 237 10.51 8.03 -10.93
CA PRO A 237 11.21 6.87 -10.38
C PRO A 237 12.11 7.28 -9.22
N SER A 238 12.08 6.52 -8.15
CA SER A 238 12.88 6.80 -6.96
C SER A 238 13.32 5.54 -6.25
N GLN A 239 14.43 5.63 -5.53
CA GLN A 239 14.97 4.51 -4.81
C GLN A 239 14.08 4.09 -3.64
N THR A 240 13.70 2.81 -3.62
CA THR A 240 13.14 2.17 -2.45
C THR A 240 14.21 1.98 -1.40
N MET A 241 13.90 2.32 -0.16
CA MET A 241 14.77 2.05 0.98
C MET A 241 13.98 1.32 2.08
N TYR A 242 14.72 0.65 2.97
CA TYR A 242 14.13 -0.04 4.10
C TYR A 242 14.97 0.15 5.37
N THR A 243 14.32 -0.08 6.49
CA THR A 243 14.94 -0.22 7.81
C THR A 243 14.19 -1.29 8.59
N SER A 244 14.76 -1.85 9.63
CA SER A 244 14.15 -2.90 10.43
C SER A 244 14.31 -2.69 11.92
N THR A 245 13.43 -3.34 12.69
CA THR A 245 13.46 -3.37 14.15
C THR A 245 12.73 -4.60 14.67
N THR A 246 12.98 -4.98 15.90
CA THR A 246 12.16 -5.96 16.64
C THR A 246 11.09 -5.32 17.52
N ASP A 247 11.12 -3.98 17.69
CA ASP A 247 10.18 -3.21 18.48
C ASP A 247 9.83 -1.90 17.76
N LEU A 248 8.54 -1.70 17.42
CA LEU A 248 8.07 -0.50 16.73
C LEU A 248 8.35 0.79 17.50
N ALA A 249 8.38 0.73 18.85
CA ALA A 249 8.70 1.88 19.72
C ALA A 249 10.20 2.05 19.95
N GLY A 250 10.99 1.03 19.61
CA GLY A 250 12.43 0.99 19.83
C GLY A 250 13.25 1.68 18.75
N GLU A 251 14.54 1.37 18.77
CA GLU A 251 15.48 1.82 17.74
C GLU A 251 15.31 1.03 16.44
N TRP A 252 15.45 1.73 15.32
CA TRP A 252 15.46 1.17 13.99
C TRP A 252 16.88 1.13 13.43
N THR A 253 17.20 0.11 12.67
CA THR A 253 18.50 0.05 11.97
C THR A 253 18.67 1.27 11.06
N PRO A 254 19.91 1.66 10.71
CA PRO A 254 20.11 2.66 9.67
C PRO A 254 19.35 2.30 8.39
N ILE A 255 18.80 3.32 7.73
CA ILE A 255 18.08 3.12 6.46
C ILE A 255 19.01 2.57 5.38
N ARG A 256 18.55 1.60 4.61
CA ARG A 256 19.32 0.86 3.61
C ARG A 256 18.63 0.85 2.27
N GLU A 257 19.42 0.82 1.22
CA GLU A 257 18.94 0.68 -0.16
C GLU A 257 18.44 -0.74 -0.44
N ILE A 258 17.41 -0.85 -1.31
CA ILE A 258 16.90 -2.12 -1.79
C ILE A 258 16.52 -2.01 -3.27
N GLY A 259 16.80 -3.06 -4.04
CA GLY A 259 16.66 -3.04 -5.48
C GLY A 259 17.74 -2.19 -6.14
N ASN A 260 17.37 -1.41 -7.14
CA ASN A 260 18.26 -0.43 -7.76
C ASN A 260 17.84 1.01 -7.42
N ASN A 261 18.67 1.99 -7.81
CA ASN A 261 18.51 3.42 -7.49
C ASN A 261 17.24 4.08 -8.07
N THR A 262 16.48 3.40 -8.91
CA THR A 262 15.23 3.89 -9.51
C THR A 262 14.06 2.94 -9.27
N THR A 263 14.20 1.94 -8.40
CA THR A 263 13.20 0.89 -8.21
C THR A 263 12.75 0.29 -9.56
N PHE A 264 13.76 0.00 -10.43
CA PHE A 264 13.55 -0.52 -11.78
C PHE A 264 12.65 0.39 -12.66
N ASP A 265 12.93 1.70 -12.64
CA ASP A 265 12.19 2.75 -13.34
C ASP A 265 10.75 2.92 -12.84
N ALA A 266 10.57 2.84 -11.53
CA ALA A 266 9.29 2.96 -10.86
C ALA A 266 9.41 3.65 -9.49
N GLN A 267 8.28 3.89 -8.84
CA GLN A 267 8.20 4.33 -7.45
C GLN A 267 7.56 3.22 -6.62
N PHE A 268 8.16 2.84 -5.49
CA PHE A 268 7.58 1.90 -4.54
C PHE A 268 6.19 2.35 -4.11
N ASN A 269 5.27 1.42 -4.03
CA ASN A 269 3.91 1.67 -3.58
C ASN A 269 3.57 0.87 -2.33
N ARG A 270 3.78 -0.43 -2.37
CA ARG A 270 3.43 -1.32 -1.26
C ARG A 270 4.19 -2.62 -1.32
N ILE A 271 4.16 -3.32 -0.19
CA ILE A 271 4.59 -4.71 -0.08
C ILE A 271 3.51 -5.52 0.61
N SER A 272 3.26 -6.73 0.14
CA SER A 272 2.32 -7.65 0.78
C SER A 272 2.72 -9.10 0.59
N LYS A 273 2.26 -9.95 1.51
CA LYS A 273 2.46 -11.39 1.42
C LYS A 273 1.58 -11.96 0.31
N VAL A 274 2.17 -12.80 -0.53
CA VAL A 274 1.53 -13.52 -1.64
C VAL A 274 1.89 -14.99 -1.51
N GLY A 275 0.99 -15.80 -0.99
CA GLY A 275 1.32 -17.18 -0.64
C GLY A 275 2.45 -17.26 0.39
N THR A 276 3.57 -17.88 0.04
CA THR A 276 4.79 -17.94 0.87
C THR A 276 5.80 -16.82 0.58
N THR A 277 5.52 -15.96 -0.40
CA THR A 277 6.41 -14.92 -0.92
C THR A 277 5.91 -13.53 -0.55
N TYR A 278 6.75 -12.52 -0.69
CA TYR A 278 6.37 -11.11 -0.54
C TYR A 278 6.49 -10.41 -1.88
N GLY A 279 5.37 -9.94 -2.41
CA GLY A 279 5.32 -9.12 -3.61
C GLY A 279 5.50 -7.64 -3.24
N VAL A 280 6.31 -6.95 -4.02
CA VAL A 280 6.49 -5.50 -3.97
C VAL A 280 5.84 -4.90 -5.21
N TRP A 281 4.88 -4.02 -5.01
CA TRP A 281 4.23 -3.27 -6.09
C TRP A 281 4.84 -1.89 -6.18
N SER A 282 5.17 -1.49 -7.39
CA SER A 282 5.74 -0.18 -7.68
C SER A 282 5.00 0.45 -8.86
N TYR A 283 4.78 1.76 -8.82
CA TYR A 283 4.14 2.48 -9.90
C TYR A 283 5.14 2.97 -10.93
N HIS A 284 4.85 2.66 -12.16
CA HIS A 284 5.53 3.21 -13.31
C HIS A 284 4.68 4.35 -13.89
N TRP A 285 4.88 5.57 -13.37
CA TRP A 285 4.08 6.73 -13.73
C TRP A 285 4.22 7.11 -15.19
N GLY A 286 3.10 7.11 -15.94
CA GLY A 286 3.11 7.28 -17.40
C GLY A 286 3.62 8.64 -17.89
N ALA A 287 3.38 9.72 -17.13
CA ALA A 287 3.74 11.09 -17.52
C ALA A 287 5.26 11.34 -17.50
N GLN A 288 5.99 10.64 -16.63
CA GLN A 288 7.42 10.83 -16.39
C GLN A 288 8.29 9.75 -17.02
N ARG A 289 7.70 8.87 -17.84
CA ARG A 289 8.45 7.80 -18.51
C ARG A 289 9.38 8.36 -19.59
N LYS A 290 10.63 7.95 -19.56
CA LYS A 290 11.58 8.14 -20.65
C LYS A 290 11.11 7.43 -21.94
N TYR A 291 10.45 6.29 -21.80
CA TYR A 291 9.90 5.50 -22.90
C TYR A 291 8.41 5.28 -22.65
N LYS A 292 7.56 5.86 -23.50
CA LYS A 292 6.12 5.63 -23.48
C LYS A 292 5.86 4.19 -23.94
N THR A 293 5.45 3.32 -23.03
CA THR A 293 4.82 2.05 -23.40
C THR A 293 3.32 2.25 -23.54
N PRO A 294 2.61 1.47 -24.39
CA PRO A 294 1.17 1.59 -24.58
C PRO A 294 0.34 1.39 -23.30
N ASP A 295 0.97 0.86 -22.28
CA ASP A 295 0.31 0.21 -21.15
C ASP A 295 0.00 1.12 -19.96
N GLY A 296 0.18 2.44 -20.06
CA GLY A 296 -0.22 3.38 -18.99
C GLY A 296 0.56 3.24 -17.69
N ASN A 297 -0.09 3.52 -16.56
CA ASN A 297 0.48 3.41 -15.20
C ASN A 297 0.33 1.98 -14.67
N PHE A 298 1.13 1.03 -15.15
CA PHE A 298 1.06 -0.34 -14.65
C PHE A 298 1.90 -0.54 -13.38
N PRO A 299 1.38 -1.29 -12.40
CA PRO A 299 2.19 -1.72 -11.29
C PRO A 299 3.27 -2.69 -11.81
N ARG A 300 4.51 -2.46 -11.41
CA ARG A 300 5.57 -3.43 -11.53
C ARG A 300 5.61 -4.27 -10.26
N ILE A 301 5.79 -5.57 -10.42
CA ILE A 301 5.86 -6.50 -9.30
C ILE A 301 7.28 -7.00 -9.21
N SER A 302 7.89 -6.82 -8.04
CA SER A 302 9.17 -7.41 -7.65
C SER A 302 8.93 -8.37 -6.50
N ILE A 303 9.88 -9.26 -6.23
CA ILE A 303 9.81 -10.18 -5.11
C ILE A 303 10.84 -9.76 -4.08
N ALA A 304 10.40 -9.64 -2.81
CA ALA A 304 11.28 -9.38 -1.69
C ALA A 304 11.60 -10.67 -0.93
N ALA A 305 12.87 -10.81 -0.53
CA ALA A 305 13.34 -11.85 0.36
C ALA A 305 13.93 -11.24 1.63
N PHE A 306 13.85 -11.96 2.75
CA PHE A 306 14.19 -11.47 4.09
C PHE A 306 15.08 -12.45 4.81
N ASN A 307 16.08 -11.93 5.52
CA ASN A 307 16.94 -12.71 6.39
C ASN A 307 17.51 -11.85 7.52
N LYS A 308 17.05 -12.05 8.77
CA LYS A 308 17.61 -11.45 10.00
C LYS A 308 17.91 -9.95 9.88
N GLY A 309 16.89 -9.12 9.65
CA GLY A 309 17.02 -7.67 9.52
C GLY A 309 17.47 -7.17 8.14
N TYR A 310 17.76 -8.06 7.22
CA TYR A 310 18.11 -7.73 5.85
C TYR A 310 17.00 -8.07 4.89
N ALA A 311 16.81 -7.22 3.88
CA ALA A 311 15.87 -7.43 2.80
C ALA A 311 16.58 -7.26 1.44
N SER A 312 16.15 -8.04 0.46
CA SER A 312 16.54 -7.91 -0.94
C SER A 312 15.30 -7.85 -1.83
N MET A 313 15.43 -7.26 -3.00
CA MET A 313 14.34 -7.16 -3.94
C MET A 313 14.86 -7.39 -5.35
N ASP A 314 14.26 -8.35 -6.04
CA ASP A 314 14.57 -8.69 -7.42
C ASP A 314 13.39 -8.36 -8.34
N TYR A 315 13.71 -7.82 -9.50
CA TYR A 315 12.74 -7.51 -10.54
C TYR A 315 12.64 -8.66 -11.54
N TYR A 316 11.41 -9.10 -11.77
CA TYR A 316 11.10 -10.09 -12.80
C TYR A 316 10.25 -9.41 -13.90
N ARG A 317 10.67 -9.58 -15.13
CA ARG A 317 9.91 -9.19 -16.32
C ARG A 317 8.85 -10.21 -16.65
#